data_e3f90fbd634fccac308376bb3a80f0dc
#
_entry.id   e3f90fbd634fccac308376bb3a80f0dc
#
_cell.length_a   1.000
_cell.length_b   1.000
_cell.length_c   1.000
_cell.angle_alpha   90.00
_cell.angle_beta   90.00
_cell.angle_gamma   90.00
#
_symmetry.space_group_name_H-M   'P 1'
#
loop_
_entity.id
_entity.type
_entity.pdbx_description
1 polymer ?
#
loop_
_entity_poly.entity_id
_entity_poly.type
_entity_poly.pdbx_seq_one_letter_code
_entity_poly.pdbx_strand_id
1 'polypeptide(L)'
;SYSNLNNAQSTAATSQIDNATTVAGVTAAQNTANELNTAMGQLQNGINDQNTVKQQVNFTDADQGKKDAYTNAVTNAQGILDKANGQNMTKAQVEAALNQVTTAKNALNGDANVRQAKSDAKANLGTLTHLNNAQKQDLTSQIEGATTVNGVNSVKTK
;
A
#
# COMPACT_ATOMS: atom_id res chain seq x y z
N SER A 1 -13.52 -17.36 19.50
CA SER A 1 -12.07 -17.38 19.45
C SER A 1 -11.56 -16.15 18.70
N TYR A 2 -10.34 -15.74 18.98
CA TYR A 2 -9.74 -14.53 18.43
C TYR A 2 -8.62 -14.94 17.47
N SER A 3 -9.01 -15.45 16.32
CA SER A 3 -8.08 -16.06 15.36
C SER A 3 -7.12 -15.06 14.70
N ASN A 4 -7.43 -13.76 14.74
CA ASN A 4 -6.61 -12.73 14.12
C ASN A 4 -5.55 -12.15 15.06
N LEU A 5 -5.64 -12.42 16.37
CA LEU A 5 -4.67 -11.91 17.33
C LEU A 5 -3.34 -12.65 17.21
N ASN A 6 -2.23 -11.93 17.42
CA ASN A 6 -0.94 -12.60 17.61
C ASN A 6 -0.86 -13.18 19.03
N ASN A 7 0.20 -13.95 19.31
CA ASN A 7 0.32 -14.65 20.58
C ASN A 7 0.40 -13.70 21.78
N ALA A 8 1.13 -12.59 21.66
CA ALA A 8 1.24 -11.60 22.73
C ALA A 8 -0.11 -10.99 23.06
N GLN A 9 -0.90 -10.65 22.05
CA GLN A 9 -2.24 -10.09 22.23
C GLN A 9 -3.19 -11.10 22.85
N SER A 10 -3.14 -12.37 22.41
CA SER A 10 -3.97 -13.44 22.96
C SER A 10 -3.67 -13.68 24.43
N THR A 11 -2.41 -13.69 24.81
CA THR A 11 -1.99 -13.84 26.20
C THR A 11 -2.49 -12.68 27.05
N ALA A 12 -2.33 -11.45 26.57
CA ALA A 12 -2.79 -10.27 27.30
C ALA A 12 -4.32 -10.26 27.46
N ALA A 13 -5.05 -10.62 26.41
CA ALA A 13 -6.51 -10.70 26.46
C ALA A 13 -6.99 -11.73 27.45
N THR A 14 -6.37 -12.91 27.46
CA THR A 14 -6.69 -13.99 28.41
C THR A 14 -6.44 -13.52 29.84
N SER A 15 -5.32 -12.85 30.08
CA SER A 15 -4.99 -12.33 31.42
C SER A 15 -6.03 -11.30 31.90
N GLN A 16 -6.47 -10.42 31.01
CA GLN A 16 -7.48 -9.43 31.35
C GLN A 16 -8.82 -10.09 31.76
N ILE A 17 -9.21 -11.13 31.04
CA ILE A 17 -10.43 -11.88 31.35
C ILE A 17 -10.26 -12.60 32.69
N ASP A 18 -9.14 -13.31 32.91
CA ASP A 18 -8.88 -14.07 34.11
C ASP A 18 -8.81 -13.18 35.36
N ASN A 19 -8.29 -11.96 35.21
CA ASN A 19 -8.13 -11.01 36.32
C ASN A 19 -9.38 -10.23 36.63
N ALA A 20 -10.39 -10.27 35.78
CA ALA A 20 -11.64 -9.56 36.02
C ALA A 20 -12.37 -10.17 37.23
N THR A 21 -12.88 -9.31 38.10
CA THR A 21 -13.53 -9.73 39.35
C THR A 21 -15.04 -9.62 39.28
N THR A 22 -15.59 -9.02 38.22
CA THR A 22 -17.04 -8.84 38.04
C THR A 22 -17.45 -9.31 36.67
N VAL A 23 -18.75 -9.60 36.49
CA VAL A 23 -19.32 -9.93 35.17
C VAL A 23 -19.11 -8.78 34.19
N ALA A 24 -19.34 -7.55 34.65
CA ALA A 24 -19.13 -6.37 33.81
C ALA A 24 -17.66 -6.24 33.35
N GLY A 25 -16.71 -6.56 34.24
CA GLY A 25 -15.28 -6.57 33.90
C GLY A 25 -14.93 -7.62 32.88
N VAL A 26 -15.50 -8.82 32.98
CA VAL A 26 -15.30 -9.89 31.99
C VAL A 26 -15.83 -9.44 30.63
N THR A 27 -17.05 -8.87 30.60
CA THR A 27 -17.66 -8.39 29.36
C THR A 27 -16.81 -7.29 28.71
N ALA A 28 -16.28 -6.35 29.51
CA ALA A 28 -15.43 -5.28 29.01
C ALA A 28 -14.15 -5.84 28.38
N ALA A 29 -13.51 -6.83 29.04
CA ALA A 29 -12.31 -7.49 28.54
C ALA A 29 -12.59 -8.22 27.22
N GLN A 30 -13.73 -8.91 27.13
CA GLN A 30 -14.16 -9.59 25.91
C GLN A 30 -14.38 -8.61 24.77
N ASN A 31 -15.04 -7.47 25.05
CA ASN A 31 -15.29 -6.45 24.02
C ASN A 31 -13.97 -5.87 23.51
N THR A 32 -13.02 -5.61 24.40
CA THR A 32 -11.70 -5.13 24.01
C THR A 32 -11.01 -6.12 23.09
N ALA A 33 -11.05 -7.41 23.43
CA ALA A 33 -10.45 -8.47 22.62
C ALA A 33 -11.14 -8.59 21.26
N ASN A 34 -12.46 -8.50 21.22
CA ASN A 34 -13.24 -8.56 19.97
C ASN A 34 -12.88 -7.39 19.04
N GLU A 35 -12.78 -6.20 19.58
CA GLU A 35 -12.45 -4.99 18.81
C GLU A 35 -11.02 -5.11 18.26
N LEU A 36 -10.09 -5.58 19.06
CA LEU A 36 -8.70 -5.78 18.62
C LEU A 36 -8.63 -6.84 17.53
N ASN A 37 -9.35 -7.96 17.71
CA ASN A 37 -9.42 -9.02 16.72
C ASN A 37 -9.93 -8.50 15.38
N THR A 38 -10.98 -7.67 15.41
CA THR A 38 -11.53 -7.05 14.21
C THR A 38 -10.50 -6.14 13.55
N ALA A 39 -9.81 -5.30 14.33
CA ALA A 39 -8.78 -4.40 13.80
C ALA A 39 -7.64 -5.18 13.16
N MET A 40 -7.20 -6.27 13.78
CA MET A 40 -6.16 -7.15 13.21
C MET A 40 -6.61 -7.77 11.90
N GLY A 41 -7.87 -8.18 11.80
CA GLY A 41 -8.44 -8.70 10.55
C GLY A 41 -8.46 -7.64 9.45
N GLN A 42 -8.80 -6.42 9.80
CA GLN A 42 -8.79 -5.29 8.86
C GLN A 42 -7.36 -4.99 8.39
N LEU A 43 -6.38 -5.05 9.28
CA LEU A 43 -4.98 -4.86 8.92
C LEU A 43 -4.52 -5.95 7.95
N GLN A 44 -4.85 -7.20 8.22
CA GLN A 44 -4.53 -8.30 7.30
C GLN A 44 -5.15 -8.06 5.92
N ASN A 45 -6.41 -7.66 5.87
CA ASN A 45 -7.08 -7.37 4.61
C ASN A 45 -6.42 -6.19 3.89
N GLY A 46 -5.94 -5.21 4.63
CA GLY A 46 -5.28 -4.03 4.06
C GLY A 46 -3.98 -4.34 3.34
N ILE A 47 -3.31 -5.45 3.67
CA ILE A 47 -2.06 -5.84 3.01
C ILE A 47 -2.21 -7.06 2.10
N ASN A 48 -3.40 -7.67 2.01
CA ASN A 48 -3.61 -8.87 1.19
C ASN A 48 -3.35 -8.61 -0.29
N ASP A 49 -3.55 -7.37 -0.75
CA ASP A 49 -3.36 -6.99 -2.14
C ASP A 49 -1.95 -6.51 -2.45
N GLN A 50 -1.00 -6.64 -1.52
CA GLN A 50 0.35 -6.07 -1.68
C GLN A 50 1.06 -6.57 -2.93
N ASN A 51 0.93 -7.85 -3.24
CA ASN A 51 1.59 -8.40 -4.44
C ASN A 51 0.98 -7.84 -5.72
N THR A 52 -0.34 -7.67 -5.74
CA THR A 52 -1.04 -7.04 -6.86
C THR A 52 -0.62 -5.59 -7.02
N VAL A 53 -0.59 -4.84 -5.92
CA VAL A 53 -0.19 -3.43 -5.92
C VAL A 53 1.24 -3.28 -6.46
N LYS A 54 2.16 -4.12 -6.01
CA LYS A 54 3.57 -4.05 -6.41
C LYS A 54 3.80 -4.36 -7.88
N GLN A 55 2.84 -5.02 -8.53
CA GLN A 55 2.91 -5.33 -9.96
C GLN A 55 2.29 -4.22 -10.82
N GLN A 56 1.54 -3.32 -10.24
CA GLN A 56 0.88 -2.24 -10.97
C GLN A 56 1.88 -1.13 -11.32
N VAL A 57 1.68 -0.50 -12.47
CA VAL A 57 2.49 0.64 -12.91
C VAL A 57 2.44 1.75 -11.87
N ASN A 58 1.29 1.96 -11.23
CA ASN A 58 1.17 2.98 -10.19
C ASN A 58 2.17 2.80 -9.06
N PHE A 59 2.61 1.57 -8.78
CA PHE A 59 3.69 1.28 -7.84
C PHE A 59 5.06 1.30 -8.52
N THR A 60 5.21 0.54 -9.61
CA THR A 60 6.54 0.32 -10.22
C THR A 60 7.17 1.60 -10.75
N ASP A 61 6.35 2.54 -11.23
CA ASP A 61 6.82 3.82 -11.76
C ASP A 61 6.63 4.98 -10.78
N ALA A 62 6.23 4.69 -9.54
CA ALA A 62 6.14 5.71 -8.49
C ALA A 62 7.53 6.21 -8.10
N ASP A 63 7.56 7.39 -7.50
CA ASP A 63 8.79 7.92 -6.90
C ASP A 63 9.32 6.92 -5.87
N GLN A 64 10.64 6.76 -5.80
CA GLN A 64 11.25 5.74 -4.92
C GLN A 64 10.83 5.92 -3.46
N GLY A 65 10.80 7.16 -2.97
CA GLY A 65 10.37 7.42 -1.60
C GLY A 65 8.95 6.96 -1.31
N LYS A 66 8.06 7.06 -2.29
CA LYS A 66 6.66 6.61 -2.15
C LYS A 66 6.56 5.08 -2.19
N LYS A 67 7.36 4.43 -3.03
CA LYS A 67 7.45 2.96 -3.04
C LYS A 67 7.97 2.46 -1.69
N ASP A 68 9.02 3.09 -1.17
CA ASP A 68 9.61 2.71 0.11
C ASP A 68 8.62 2.89 1.25
N ALA A 69 7.86 3.99 1.26
CA ALA A 69 6.85 4.25 2.30
C ALA A 69 5.79 3.14 2.33
N TYR A 70 5.31 2.73 1.16
CA TYR A 70 4.33 1.64 1.06
C TYR A 70 4.94 0.32 1.53
N THR A 71 6.13 -0.03 1.03
CA THR A 71 6.82 -1.27 1.40
C THR A 71 7.08 -1.34 2.89
N ASN A 72 7.53 -0.23 3.48
CA ASN A 72 7.82 -0.16 4.92
C ASN A 72 6.54 -0.28 5.76
N ALA A 73 5.44 0.35 5.31
CA ALA A 73 4.15 0.25 5.99
C ALA A 73 3.63 -1.19 5.98
N VAL A 74 3.76 -1.89 4.85
CA VAL A 74 3.37 -3.30 4.72
C VAL A 74 4.24 -4.18 5.61
N THR A 75 5.55 -3.97 5.62
CA THR A 75 6.48 -4.75 6.45
C THR A 75 6.16 -4.55 7.93
N ASN A 76 5.87 -3.32 8.35
CA ASN A 76 5.47 -3.05 9.73
C ASN A 76 4.17 -3.79 10.08
N ALA A 77 3.19 -3.76 9.18
CA ALA A 77 1.92 -4.48 9.38
C ALA A 77 2.14 -5.99 9.49
N GLN A 78 3.01 -6.55 8.66
CA GLN A 78 3.35 -7.98 8.71
C GLN A 78 3.98 -8.34 10.06
N GLY A 79 4.83 -7.48 10.60
CA GLY A 79 5.44 -7.69 11.91
C GLY A 79 4.40 -7.70 13.03
N ILE A 80 3.39 -6.83 12.95
CA ILE A 80 2.28 -6.80 13.93
C ILE A 80 1.46 -8.08 13.84
N LEU A 81 1.21 -8.56 12.62
CA LEU A 81 0.38 -9.75 12.36
C LEU A 81 1.11 -11.05 12.62
N ASP A 82 2.42 -11.03 12.81
CA ASP A 82 3.21 -12.23 13.08
C ASP A 82 2.75 -12.87 14.40
N LYS A 83 2.26 -14.10 14.34
CA LYS A 83 1.70 -14.77 15.51
C LYS A 83 2.73 -14.94 16.63
N ALA A 84 3.93 -15.35 16.29
CA ALA A 84 4.97 -15.69 17.26
C ALA A 84 5.73 -14.47 17.77
N ASN A 85 5.97 -13.48 16.91
CA ASN A 85 6.90 -12.39 17.19
C ASN A 85 6.22 -11.03 17.31
N GLY A 86 4.94 -10.92 16.94
CA GLY A 86 4.20 -9.65 17.02
C GLY A 86 4.07 -9.21 18.48
N GLN A 87 4.12 -7.88 18.66
CA GLN A 87 4.00 -7.27 19.98
C GLN A 87 2.53 -7.18 20.41
N ASN A 88 2.31 -6.92 21.69
CA ASN A 88 0.97 -6.70 22.23
C ASN A 88 0.48 -5.30 21.86
N MET A 89 0.04 -5.13 20.61
CA MET A 89 -0.44 -3.87 20.09
C MET A 89 -1.89 -3.62 20.52
N THR A 90 -2.23 -2.36 20.78
CA THR A 90 -3.60 -1.96 21.05
C THR A 90 -4.36 -1.76 19.73
N LYS A 91 -5.69 -1.70 19.82
CA LYS A 91 -6.56 -1.38 18.68
C LYS A 91 -6.10 -0.09 17.98
N ALA A 92 -5.81 0.97 18.75
CA ALA A 92 -5.39 2.26 18.18
C ALA A 92 -4.08 2.13 17.40
N GLN A 93 -3.13 1.35 17.92
CA GLN A 93 -1.85 1.10 17.26
C GLN A 93 -2.03 0.30 15.97
N VAL A 94 -2.90 -0.70 15.98
CA VAL A 94 -3.22 -1.51 14.80
C VAL A 94 -3.89 -0.65 13.73
N GLU A 95 -4.86 0.18 14.14
CA GLU A 95 -5.54 1.10 13.21
C GLU A 95 -4.57 2.12 12.61
N ALA A 96 -3.61 2.61 13.41
CA ALA A 96 -2.58 3.52 12.90
C ALA A 96 -1.72 2.86 11.84
N ALA A 97 -1.35 1.58 12.05
CA ALA A 97 -0.59 0.82 11.06
C ALA A 97 -1.38 0.64 9.75
N LEU A 98 -2.67 0.36 9.85
CA LEU A 98 -3.55 0.25 8.68
C LEU A 98 -3.63 1.58 7.93
N ASN A 99 -3.78 2.68 8.66
CA ASN A 99 -3.81 4.02 8.07
C ASN A 99 -2.50 4.33 7.33
N GLN A 100 -1.36 3.91 7.87
CA GLN A 100 -0.07 4.09 7.20
C GLN A 100 -0.03 3.34 5.87
N VAL A 101 -0.51 2.10 5.84
CA VAL A 101 -0.59 1.30 4.60
C VAL A 101 -1.50 2.00 3.58
N THR A 102 -2.70 2.39 4.01
CA THR A 102 -3.68 3.04 3.14
C THR A 102 -3.15 4.36 2.59
N THR A 103 -2.57 5.19 3.45
CA THR A 103 -2.03 6.49 3.07
C THR A 103 -0.88 6.32 2.07
N ALA A 104 0.04 5.40 2.35
CA ALA A 104 1.18 5.15 1.47
C ALA A 104 0.72 4.59 0.11
N LYS A 105 -0.28 3.70 0.11
CA LYS A 105 -0.85 3.15 -1.12
C LYS A 105 -1.49 4.26 -1.96
N ASN A 106 -2.27 5.11 -1.34
CA ASN A 106 -2.95 6.21 -2.03
C ASN A 106 -1.98 7.28 -2.53
N ALA A 107 -0.81 7.38 -1.92
CA ALA A 107 0.22 8.33 -2.32
C ALA A 107 1.06 7.86 -3.51
N LEU A 108 0.96 6.59 -3.91
CA LEU A 108 1.69 6.06 -5.07
C LEU A 108 1.32 6.87 -6.31
N ASN A 109 2.32 7.29 -7.06
CA ASN A 109 2.15 8.23 -8.16
C ASN A 109 2.71 7.74 -9.49
N GLY A 110 2.85 6.43 -9.66
CA GLY A 110 3.38 5.86 -10.90
C GLY A 110 2.54 6.21 -12.12
N ASP A 111 1.22 6.12 -11.99
CA ASP A 111 0.31 6.49 -13.10
C ASP A 111 0.45 7.96 -13.47
N ALA A 112 0.58 8.83 -12.47
CA ALA A 112 0.81 10.25 -12.70
C ALA A 112 2.16 10.50 -13.39
N ASN A 113 3.20 9.76 -12.99
CA ASN A 113 4.52 9.85 -13.61
C ASN A 113 4.49 9.43 -15.07
N VAL A 114 3.73 8.38 -15.42
CA VAL A 114 3.55 7.96 -16.81
C VAL A 114 2.85 9.06 -17.61
N ARG A 115 1.78 9.64 -17.07
CA ARG A 115 1.07 10.74 -17.72
C ARG A 115 2.00 11.94 -17.94
N GLN A 116 2.82 12.27 -16.95
CA GLN A 116 3.78 13.39 -17.06
C GLN A 116 4.84 13.08 -18.11
N ALA A 117 5.37 11.86 -18.13
CA ALA A 117 6.35 11.45 -19.14
C ALA A 117 5.78 11.57 -20.56
N LYS A 118 4.51 11.15 -20.73
CA LYS A 118 3.83 11.29 -22.03
C LYS A 118 3.69 12.75 -22.45
N SER A 119 3.29 13.61 -21.51
CA SER A 119 3.16 15.04 -21.76
C SER A 119 4.49 15.65 -22.18
N ASP A 120 5.56 15.32 -21.45
CA ASP A 120 6.91 15.82 -21.73
C ASP A 120 7.41 15.32 -23.09
N ALA A 121 7.16 14.05 -23.41
CA ALA A 121 7.58 13.44 -24.66
C ALA A 121 6.85 14.09 -25.85
N LYS A 122 5.56 14.35 -25.72
CA LYS A 122 4.79 15.04 -26.76
C LYS A 122 5.27 16.48 -26.97
N ALA A 123 5.59 17.18 -25.89
CA ALA A 123 6.15 18.52 -25.95
C ALA A 123 7.50 18.51 -26.67
N ASN A 124 8.36 17.55 -26.33
CA ASN A 124 9.65 17.37 -27.00
C ASN A 124 9.46 17.08 -28.49
N LEU A 125 8.49 16.23 -28.82
CA LEU A 125 8.17 15.88 -30.21
C LEU A 125 7.80 17.15 -31.00
N GLY A 126 7.06 18.07 -30.39
CA GLY A 126 6.68 19.33 -31.00
C GLY A 126 7.86 20.24 -31.34
N THR A 127 9.02 20.05 -30.69
CA THR A 127 10.23 20.85 -30.96
C THR A 127 11.08 20.27 -32.07
N LEU A 128 10.76 19.05 -32.56
CA LEU A 128 11.53 18.39 -33.61
C LEU A 128 11.13 18.96 -34.99
N THR A 129 12.04 19.67 -35.63
CA THR A 129 11.76 20.41 -36.84
C THR A 129 11.97 19.60 -38.12
N HIS A 130 12.66 18.45 -38.04
CA HIS A 130 12.99 17.67 -39.22
C HIS A 130 11.98 16.54 -39.51
N LEU A 131 11.00 16.34 -38.61
CA LEU A 131 9.95 15.34 -38.81
C LEU A 131 8.79 15.89 -39.62
N ASN A 132 8.24 15.07 -40.52
CA ASN A 132 7.00 15.42 -41.17
C ASN A 132 5.81 15.11 -40.30
N ASN A 133 4.59 15.50 -40.74
CA ASN A 133 3.37 15.31 -39.94
C ASN A 133 3.07 13.83 -39.70
N ALA A 134 3.29 12.96 -40.71
CA ALA A 134 3.03 11.53 -40.57
C ALA A 134 3.95 10.93 -39.51
N GLN A 135 5.23 11.31 -39.51
CA GLN A 135 6.20 10.82 -38.51
C GLN A 135 5.81 11.29 -37.11
N LYS A 136 5.39 12.54 -36.96
CA LYS A 136 4.95 13.09 -35.66
C LYS A 136 3.72 12.38 -35.15
N GLN A 137 2.75 12.10 -36.03
CA GLN A 137 1.54 11.37 -35.65
C GLN A 137 1.85 9.93 -35.20
N ASP A 138 2.72 9.26 -35.92
CA ASP A 138 3.13 7.90 -35.56
C ASP A 138 3.79 7.85 -34.18
N LEU A 139 4.74 8.76 -33.94
CA LEU A 139 5.43 8.84 -32.65
C LEU A 139 4.47 9.23 -31.53
N THR A 140 3.54 10.14 -31.80
CA THR A 140 2.51 10.52 -30.82
C THR A 140 1.68 9.30 -30.41
N SER A 141 1.25 8.50 -31.40
CA SER A 141 0.48 7.28 -31.14
C SER A 141 1.28 6.29 -30.30
N GLN A 142 2.57 6.14 -30.57
CA GLN A 142 3.45 5.25 -29.78
C GLN A 142 3.58 5.75 -28.34
N ILE A 143 3.73 7.05 -28.14
CA ILE A 143 3.81 7.65 -26.79
C ILE A 143 2.51 7.40 -26.03
N GLU A 144 1.37 7.66 -26.66
CA GLU A 144 0.07 7.49 -26.02
C GLU A 144 -0.23 6.03 -25.68
N GLY A 145 0.28 5.10 -26.49
CA GLY A 145 0.10 3.68 -26.26
C GLY A 145 1.03 3.09 -25.20
N ALA A 146 2.05 3.82 -24.78
CA ALA A 146 2.99 3.33 -23.76
C ALA A 146 2.31 3.25 -22.40
N THR A 147 2.63 2.22 -21.63
CA THR A 147 2.03 1.98 -20.31
C THR A 147 2.98 2.26 -19.15
N THR A 148 4.26 2.50 -19.44
CA THR A 148 5.28 2.76 -18.40
C THR A 148 6.12 3.97 -18.80
N VAL A 149 6.81 4.53 -17.80
CA VAL A 149 7.78 5.63 -18.04
C VAL A 149 8.89 5.15 -18.99
N ASN A 150 9.41 3.95 -18.79
CA ASN A 150 10.44 3.39 -19.68
C ASN A 150 9.93 3.24 -21.12
N GLY A 151 8.67 2.84 -21.28
CA GLY A 151 8.05 2.73 -22.60
C GLY A 151 7.98 4.08 -23.31
N VAL A 152 7.59 5.13 -22.57
CA VAL A 152 7.56 6.49 -23.12
C VAL A 152 8.97 6.94 -23.51
N ASN A 153 9.94 6.72 -22.64
CA ASN A 153 11.33 7.12 -22.90
C ASN A 153 11.93 6.39 -24.09
N SER A 154 11.56 5.13 -24.32
CA SER A 154 12.02 4.35 -25.49
C SER A 154 11.53 4.99 -26.79
N VAL A 155 10.31 5.46 -26.83
CA VAL A 155 9.78 6.18 -28.00
C VAL A 155 10.52 7.49 -28.20
N LYS A 156 10.74 8.24 -27.12
CA LYS A 156 11.39 9.56 -27.13
C LYS A 156 12.80 9.49 -27.74
N THR A 157 13.53 8.40 -27.50
CA THR A 157 14.92 8.24 -27.95
C THR A 157 15.04 7.70 -29.38
N LYS A 158 13.94 7.30 -30.00
CA LYS A 158 13.94 6.90 -31.42
C LYS A 158 14.07 8.12 -32.31
#